data_a695311ddaa8a88f82a73f4247b96ffd
#
_entry.id   a695311ddaa8a88f82a73f4247b96ffd
#
_cell.length_a   1.000
_cell.length_b   1.000
_cell.length_c   1.000
_cell.angle_alpha   90.00
_cell.angle_beta   90.00
_cell.angle_gamma   90.00
#
_symmetry.space_group_name_H-M   'P 1'
#
loop_
_entity.id
_entity.type
_entity.pdbx_description
1 polymer ?
#
loop_
_entity_poly.entity_id
_entity_poly.type
_entity_poly.pdbx_seq_one_letter_code
_entity_poly.pdbx_strand_id
1 'polypeptide(L)'
;MADDDVTLFGKLRSKLIDTKQKWAEDGRLLTGENAAPGQRLPPGQRRVDNWPVLDLGVQPEIPLHAWRLFVDGAVEHPMDWKWGEFTDLPKTALTTDIHCVTAWSRYDNKWEGVSARELIELVKPKAEAQHVIFHSYDT
;
A
#
# COMPACT_ATOMS: atom_id res chain seq x y z
N MET A 1 19.42 29.30 8.87
CA MET A 1 19.42 28.79 7.49
C MET A 1 18.90 27.34 7.36
N ALA A 2 18.68 26.60 8.45
CA ALA A 2 18.12 25.23 8.38
C ALA A 2 16.59 25.16 8.53
N ASP A 3 15.96 26.19 9.10
CA ASP A 3 14.50 26.21 9.37
C ASP A 3 13.63 26.54 8.15
N ASP A 4 14.20 27.28 7.18
CA ASP A 4 13.46 27.65 5.98
C ASP A 4 13.33 26.50 4.96
N ASP A 5 14.26 25.57 4.97
CA ASP A 5 14.28 24.42 4.05
C ASP A 5 13.22 23.39 4.45
N VAL A 6 13.03 23.13 5.74
CA VAL A 6 12.00 22.22 6.27
C VAL A 6 10.59 22.73 5.97
N THR A 7 10.39 24.06 6.02
CA THR A 7 9.09 24.67 5.71
C THR A 7 8.77 24.68 4.22
N LEU A 8 9.79 24.81 3.37
CA LEU A 8 9.63 24.76 1.90
C LEU A 8 9.25 23.35 1.45
N PHE A 9 9.95 22.32 1.96
CA PHE A 9 9.61 20.91 1.70
C PHE A 9 8.22 20.56 2.20
N GLY A 10 7.84 21.00 3.39
CA GLY A 10 6.49 20.81 3.94
C GLY A 10 5.40 21.41 3.05
N LYS A 11 5.60 22.63 2.55
CA LYS A 11 4.67 23.31 1.63
C LYS A 11 4.58 22.63 0.27
N LEU A 12 5.70 22.13 -0.27
CA LEU A 12 5.71 21.38 -1.53
C LEU A 12 4.99 20.03 -1.38
N ARG A 13 5.20 19.35 -0.26
CA ARG A 13 4.53 18.10 0.08
C ARG A 13 3.01 18.28 0.18
N SER A 14 2.55 19.27 0.95
CA SER A 14 1.11 19.60 1.07
C SER A 14 0.50 19.90 -0.29
N LYS A 15 1.17 20.70 -1.10
CA LYS A 15 0.69 21.07 -2.44
C LYS A 15 0.60 19.86 -3.40
N LEU A 16 1.51 18.90 -3.27
CA LEU A 16 1.45 17.65 -4.04
C LEU A 16 0.29 16.76 -3.58
N ILE A 17 0.07 16.65 -2.27
CA ILE A 17 -1.04 15.89 -1.70
C ILE A 17 -2.37 16.49 -2.15
N ASP A 18 -2.56 17.79 -1.98
CA ASP A 18 -3.78 18.51 -2.37
C ASP A 18 -4.06 18.38 -3.88
N THR A 19 -3.00 18.46 -4.70
CA THR A 19 -3.14 18.31 -6.16
C THR A 19 -3.59 16.90 -6.53
N LYS A 20 -3.04 15.87 -5.90
CA LYS A 20 -3.41 14.47 -6.17
C LYS A 20 -4.79 14.14 -5.65
N GLN A 21 -5.16 14.64 -4.47
CA GLN A 21 -6.49 14.50 -3.91
C GLN A 21 -7.51 15.12 -4.87
N LYS A 22 -7.25 16.33 -5.34
CA LYS A 22 -8.09 17.01 -6.32
C LYS A 22 -8.21 16.23 -7.64
N TRP A 23 -7.12 15.64 -8.14
CA TRP A 23 -7.17 14.80 -9.34
C TRP A 23 -8.01 13.54 -9.13
N ALA A 24 -7.95 12.95 -7.93
CA ALA A 24 -8.79 11.79 -7.59
C ALA A 24 -10.28 12.20 -7.50
N GLU A 25 -10.59 13.33 -6.85
CA GLU A 25 -11.95 13.89 -6.74
C GLU A 25 -12.52 14.29 -8.12
N ASP A 26 -11.69 14.91 -8.98
CA ASP A 26 -12.07 15.29 -10.35
C ASP A 26 -12.21 14.08 -11.30
N GLY A 27 -11.93 12.86 -10.86
CA GLY A 27 -11.93 11.65 -11.69
C GLY A 27 -10.86 11.64 -12.78
N ARG A 28 -9.89 12.56 -12.75
CA ARG A 28 -8.84 12.68 -13.78
C ARG A 28 -7.94 11.46 -13.87
N LEU A 29 -7.87 10.69 -12.80
CA LEU A 29 -7.13 9.43 -12.75
C LEU A 29 -7.91 8.26 -13.35
N LEU A 30 -9.21 8.46 -13.61
CA LEU A 30 -10.11 7.47 -14.21
C LEU A 30 -10.45 7.79 -15.68
N THR A 31 -9.84 8.83 -16.26
CA THR A 31 -10.07 9.21 -17.66
C THR A 31 -9.30 8.29 -18.60
N GLY A 32 -9.92 7.21 -18.96
CA GLY A 32 -9.49 6.36 -20.04
C GLY A 32 -10.70 5.93 -20.84
N GLU A 33 -10.55 5.74 -22.13
CA GLU A 33 -11.53 5.03 -22.92
C GLU A 33 -11.78 3.66 -22.29
N ASN A 34 -13.02 3.19 -22.31
CA ASN A 34 -13.33 1.84 -21.84
C ASN A 34 -12.44 0.85 -22.61
N ALA A 35 -11.65 0.07 -21.90
CA ALA A 35 -10.89 -1.00 -22.51
C ALA A 35 -11.86 -1.93 -23.23
N ALA A 36 -11.53 -2.33 -24.46
CA ALA A 36 -12.29 -3.33 -25.15
C ALA A 36 -12.34 -4.62 -24.33
N PRO A 37 -13.44 -5.39 -24.36
CA PRO A 37 -13.51 -6.68 -23.67
C PRO A 37 -12.30 -7.55 -24.01
N GLY A 38 -11.61 -8.05 -22.99
CA GLY A 38 -10.40 -8.88 -23.14
C GLY A 38 -9.07 -8.13 -23.13
N GLN A 39 -9.06 -6.81 -23.08
CA GLN A 39 -7.81 -6.06 -22.86
C GLN A 39 -7.36 -6.17 -21.40
N ARG A 40 -6.09 -6.58 -21.22
CA ARG A 40 -5.46 -6.69 -19.89
C ARG A 40 -5.17 -5.33 -19.27
N LEU A 41 -4.97 -4.30 -20.09
CA LEU A 41 -4.69 -2.95 -19.64
C LEU A 41 -6.01 -2.20 -19.37
N PRO A 42 -6.27 -1.78 -18.12
CA PRO A 42 -7.47 -1.01 -17.82
C PRO A 42 -7.49 0.35 -18.52
N PRO A 43 -8.68 0.93 -18.74
CA PRO A 43 -8.82 2.26 -19.33
C PRO A 43 -8.00 3.32 -18.59
N GLY A 44 -7.36 4.23 -19.31
CA GLY A 44 -6.56 5.31 -18.75
C GLY A 44 -5.22 4.91 -18.15
N GLN A 45 -4.90 3.62 -18.14
CA GLN A 45 -3.63 3.11 -17.66
C GLN A 45 -2.58 3.05 -18.77
N ARG A 46 -1.33 3.27 -18.42
CA ARG A 46 -0.18 2.99 -19.29
C ARG A 46 0.63 1.82 -18.71
N ARG A 47 1.06 0.90 -19.54
CA ARG A 47 1.97 -0.18 -19.10
C ARG A 47 3.35 0.39 -18.78
N VAL A 48 3.94 -0.11 -17.71
CA VAL A 48 5.33 0.18 -17.31
C VAL A 48 6.05 -1.13 -16.96
N ASP A 49 7.36 -1.15 -17.16
CA ASP A 49 8.20 -2.32 -16.83
C ASP A 49 9.04 -2.08 -15.56
N ASN A 50 9.20 -0.80 -15.16
CA ASN A 50 9.85 -0.41 -13.91
C ASN A 50 8.83 -0.21 -12.78
N TRP A 51 9.31 0.01 -11.57
CA TRP A 51 8.52 0.45 -10.44
C TRP A 51 8.56 1.98 -10.36
N PRO A 52 7.50 2.69 -10.74
CA PRO A 52 7.42 4.12 -10.48
C PRO A 52 7.36 4.35 -8.96
N VAL A 53 8.39 4.99 -8.42
CA VAL A 53 8.43 5.33 -7.01
C VAL A 53 7.75 6.68 -6.81
N LEU A 54 6.82 6.73 -5.86
CA LEU A 54 6.08 7.92 -5.50
C LEU A 54 5.99 7.95 -3.98
N ASP A 55 7.04 8.44 -3.35
CA ASP A 55 7.01 8.73 -1.93
C ASP A 55 6.58 10.18 -1.67
N LEU A 56 6.02 10.43 -0.51
CA LEU A 56 5.53 11.74 -0.08
C LEU A 56 6.41 12.36 1.00
N GLY A 57 7.60 11.84 1.23
CA GLY A 57 8.48 12.42 2.22
C GLY A 57 9.40 11.44 2.93
N VAL A 58 9.56 11.59 4.23
CA VAL A 58 10.50 10.81 5.03
C VAL A 58 10.08 9.34 5.06
N GLN A 59 10.99 8.45 4.67
CA GLN A 59 10.84 7.02 4.87
C GLN A 59 11.34 6.66 6.26
N PRO A 60 10.53 5.99 7.11
CA PRO A 60 10.97 5.61 8.44
C PRO A 60 12.03 4.51 8.35
N GLU A 61 13.16 4.71 9.01
CA GLU A 61 14.20 3.69 9.15
C GLU A 61 13.87 2.80 10.34
N ILE A 62 13.24 1.65 10.09
CA ILE A 62 12.87 0.69 11.13
C ILE A 62 13.88 -0.46 11.13
N PRO A 63 14.77 -0.55 12.12
CA PRO A 63 15.69 -1.68 12.21
C PRO A 63 14.91 -2.97 12.53
N LEU A 64 15.35 -4.11 11.99
CA LEU A 64 14.62 -5.38 12.10
C LEU A 64 14.31 -5.80 13.54
N HIS A 65 15.16 -5.45 14.50
CA HIS A 65 14.91 -5.75 15.91
C HIS A 65 13.78 -4.93 16.53
N ALA A 66 13.45 -3.76 15.95
CA ALA A 66 12.34 -2.90 16.37
C ALA A 66 11.09 -3.09 15.51
N TRP A 67 11.21 -3.83 14.39
CA TRP A 67 10.07 -4.08 13.52
C TRP A 67 9.01 -4.96 14.22
N ARG A 68 7.75 -4.57 14.09
CA ARG A 68 6.59 -5.26 14.66
C ARG A 68 5.40 -5.20 13.72
N LEU A 69 4.62 -6.26 13.68
CA LEU A 69 3.29 -6.26 13.09
C LEU A 69 2.27 -6.57 14.18
N PHE A 70 1.44 -5.59 14.49
CA PHE A 70 0.32 -5.74 15.42
C PHE A 70 -0.97 -6.00 14.64
N VAL A 71 -1.78 -6.92 15.16
CA VAL A 71 -3.17 -7.10 14.73
C VAL A 71 -4.03 -7.15 15.97
N ASP A 72 -4.89 -6.17 16.14
CA ASP A 72 -5.75 -6.01 17.31
C ASP A 72 -7.17 -5.56 16.94
N GLY A 73 -7.95 -5.14 17.93
CA GLY A 73 -9.34 -4.70 17.77
C GLY A 73 -10.35 -5.83 17.92
N ALA A 74 -11.30 -5.93 17.00
CA ALA A 74 -12.39 -6.92 17.06
C ALA A 74 -11.92 -8.30 16.59
N VAL A 75 -10.94 -8.89 17.27
CA VAL A 75 -10.39 -10.22 17.04
C VAL A 75 -10.45 -11.07 18.30
N GLU A 76 -10.42 -12.41 18.17
CA GLU A 76 -10.34 -13.32 19.31
C GLU A 76 -8.91 -13.44 19.85
N HIS A 77 -7.92 -13.41 18.93
CA HIS A 77 -6.51 -13.58 19.23
C HIS A 77 -5.72 -12.36 18.73
N PRO A 78 -5.61 -11.29 19.52
CA PRO A 78 -4.67 -10.20 19.17
C PRO A 78 -3.25 -10.73 19.07
N MET A 79 -2.52 -10.31 18.04
CA MET A 79 -1.18 -10.79 17.74
C MET A 79 -0.20 -9.63 17.62
N ASP A 80 1.05 -9.93 17.97
CA ASP A 80 2.17 -9.01 17.91
C ASP A 80 3.42 -9.79 17.49
N TRP A 81 3.72 -9.75 16.18
CA TRP A 81 4.86 -10.45 15.61
C TRP A 81 6.09 -9.56 15.52
N LYS A 82 7.21 -10.07 15.98
CA LYS A 82 8.54 -9.56 15.63
C LYS A 82 8.93 -10.04 14.25
N TRP A 83 9.93 -9.41 13.64
CA TRP A 83 10.37 -9.75 12.28
C TRP A 83 10.61 -11.25 12.07
N GLY A 84 11.38 -11.90 12.95
CA GLY A 84 11.66 -13.34 12.86
C GLY A 84 10.40 -14.18 12.92
N GLU A 85 9.53 -13.94 13.90
CA GLU A 85 8.28 -14.68 14.07
C GLU A 85 7.36 -14.51 12.85
N PHE A 86 7.29 -13.30 12.29
CA PHE A 86 6.51 -13.03 11.08
C PHE A 86 7.08 -13.75 9.85
N THR A 87 8.40 -13.75 9.69
CA THR A 87 9.04 -14.39 8.52
C THR A 87 9.02 -15.91 8.59
N ASP A 88 8.79 -16.50 9.76
CA ASP A 88 8.62 -17.94 9.96
C ASP A 88 7.19 -18.42 9.65
N LEU A 89 6.24 -17.51 9.49
CA LEU A 89 4.87 -17.86 9.07
C LEU A 89 4.86 -18.47 7.67
N PRO A 90 3.86 -19.32 7.35
CA PRO A 90 3.69 -19.90 6.03
C PRO A 90 3.66 -18.83 4.93
N LYS A 91 4.43 -19.03 3.87
CA LYS A 91 4.52 -18.11 2.74
C LYS A 91 3.75 -18.64 1.55
N THR A 92 3.12 -17.72 0.85
CA THR A 92 2.43 -17.97 -0.42
C THR A 92 3.15 -17.22 -1.52
N ALA A 93 3.41 -17.90 -2.63
CA ALA A 93 3.88 -17.27 -3.87
C ALA A 93 2.71 -17.05 -4.81
N LEU A 94 2.65 -15.86 -5.42
CA LEU A 94 1.63 -15.55 -6.42
C LEU A 94 2.19 -14.62 -7.49
N THR A 95 1.53 -14.61 -8.65
CA THR A 95 1.84 -13.69 -9.74
C THR A 95 0.60 -12.87 -10.05
N THR A 96 0.70 -11.54 -9.95
CA THR A 96 -0.42 -10.63 -10.19
C THR A 96 0.00 -9.38 -10.95
N ASP A 97 -0.98 -8.73 -11.55
CA ASP A 97 -0.83 -7.38 -12.08
C ASP A 97 -1.07 -6.35 -10.97
N ILE A 98 -0.44 -5.20 -11.10
CA ILE A 98 -0.74 -4.01 -10.32
C ILE A 98 -1.28 -2.93 -11.24
N HIS A 99 -2.37 -2.31 -10.82
CA HIS A 99 -2.99 -1.16 -11.45
C HIS A 99 -3.01 -0.01 -10.44
N CYS A 100 -2.11 0.97 -10.64
CA CYS A 100 -1.98 2.08 -9.69
C CYS A 100 -2.99 3.18 -10.00
N VAL A 101 -3.50 3.83 -8.96
CA VAL A 101 -4.36 5.01 -9.07
C VAL A 101 -3.68 6.16 -9.83
N THR A 102 -2.36 6.19 -9.93
CA THR A 102 -1.61 7.18 -10.71
C THR A 102 -1.44 6.79 -12.19
N ALA A 103 -2.37 5.99 -12.71
CA ALA A 103 -2.54 5.67 -14.11
C ALA A 103 -1.39 4.87 -14.76
N TRP A 104 -0.79 3.95 -14.02
CA TRP A 104 0.14 2.98 -14.59
C TRP A 104 -0.19 1.56 -14.17
N SER A 105 0.17 0.60 -15.00
CA SER A 105 0.02 -0.84 -14.76
C SER A 105 1.34 -1.55 -14.98
N ARG A 106 1.64 -2.48 -14.10
CA ARG A 106 2.78 -3.39 -14.21
C ARG A 106 2.28 -4.82 -14.12
N TYR A 107 2.70 -5.66 -15.07
CA TYR A 107 2.20 -7.03 -15.23
C TYR A 107 3.12 -8.06 -14.62
N ASP A 108 2.54 -9.21 -14.32
CA ASP A 108 3.25 -10.43 -13.95
C ASP A 108 4.22 -10.24 -12.77
N ASN A 109 3.80 -9.44 -11.78
CA ASN A 109 4.60 -9.21 -10.59
C ASN A 109 4.61 -10.48 -9.74
N LYS A 110 5.80 -10.99 -9.48
CA LYS A 110 6.02 -12.15 -8.61
C LYS A 110 6.14 -11.68 -7.18
N TRP A 111 5.32 -12.24 -6.32
CA TRP A 111 5.25 -11.95 -4.91
C TRP A 111 5.51 -13.23 -4.11
N GLU A 112 6.19 -13.09 -3.01
CA GLU A 112 6.30 -14.11 -1.98
C GLU A 112 6.13 -13.43 -0.62
N GLY A 113 5.27 -13.96 0.22
CA GLY A 113 5.00 -13.40 1.53
C GLY A 113 3.90 -14.12 2.29
N VAL A 114 3.64 -13.67 3.50
CA VAL A 114 2.53 -14.16 4.31
C VAL A 114 1.23 -13.58 3.77
N SER A 115 0.26 -14.43 3.46
CA SER A 115 -1.02 -13.98 2.94
C SER A 115 -1.86 -13.30 4.03
N ALA A 116 -2.64 -12.28 3.65
CA ALA A 116 -3.59 -11.67 4.58
C ALA A 116 -4.62 -12.69 5.10
N ARG A 117 -4.96 -13.70 4.31
CA ARG A 117 -5.84 -14.81 4.74
C ARG A 117 -5.25 -15.57 5.91
N GLU A 118 -3.95 -15.92 5.85
CA GLU A 118 -3.25 -16.60 6.94
C GLU A 118 -3.33 -15.78 8.23
N LEU A 119 -3.07 -14.47 8.16
CA LEU A 119 -3.16 -13.59 9.32
C LEU A 119 -4.59 -13.54 9.88
N ILE A 120 -5.60 -13.43 9.02
CA ILE A 120 -7.01 -13.42 9.41
C ILE A 120 -7.39 -14.72 10.10
N GLU A 121 -6.96 -15.88 9.60
CA GLU A 121 -7.22 -17.19 10.22
C GLU A 121 -6.57 -17.32 11.60
N LEU A 122 -5.38 -16.73 11.79
CA LEU A 122 -4.69 -16.74 13.09
C LEU A 122 -5.37 -15.84 14.12
N VAL A 123 -5.79 -14.64 13.75
CA VAL A 123 -6.37 -13.65 14.67
C VAL A 123 -7.87 -13.87 14.94
N LYS A 124 -8.56 -14.61 14.09
CA LYS A 124 -9.99 -14.92 14.18
C LYS A 124 -10.85 -13.68 14.41
N PRO A 125 -11.18 -12.91 13.37
CA PRO A 125 -12.06 -11.76 13.50
C PRO A 125 -13.40 -12.15 14.10
N LYS A 126 -13.91 -11.35 15.03
CA LYS A 126 -15.25 -11.50 15.59
C LYS A 126 -16.32 -11.14 14.55
N ALA A 127 -17.55 -11.54 14.76
CA ALA A 127 -18.63 -11.36 13.80
C ALA A 127 -18.93 -9.88 13.46
N GLU A 128 -18.64 -8.96 14.36
CA GLU A 128 -18.77 -7.51 14.16
C GLU A 128 -17.64 -6.89 13.35
N ALA A 129 -16.53 -7.59 13.13
CA ALA A 129 -15.39 -7.09 12.39
C ALA A 129 -15.69 -7.13 10.87
N GLN A 130 -16.03 -5.99 10.28
CA GLN A 130 -16.36 -5.87 8.86
C GLN A 130 -15.28 -5.19 8.03
N HIS A 131 -14.30 -4.58 8.66
CA HIS A 131 -13.26 -3.77 8.01
C HIS A 131 -11.89 -4.06 8.63
N VAL A 132 -10.85 -3.87 7.82
CA VAL A 132 -9.46 -3.88 8.27
C VAL A 132 -8.87 -2.49 8.01
N ILE A 133 -8.24 -1.92 9.01
CA ILE A 133 -7.52 -0.64 8.91
C ILE A 133 -6.04 -0.95 9.00
N PHE A 134 -5.27 -0.46 8.03
CA PHE A 134 -3.82 -0.58 8.03
C PHE A 134 -3.21 0.74 8.50
N HIS A 135 -2.31 0.63 9.48
CA HIS A 135 -1.47 1.73 9.94
C HIS A 135 -0.03 1.41 9.59
N SER A 136 0.67 2.37 9.02
CA SER A 136 2.08 2.24 8.72
C SER A 136 2.95 3.00 9.75
N TYR A 137 4.27 2.81 9.70
CA TYR A 137 5.19 3.46 10.64
C TYR A 137 5.37 4.97 10.39
N ASP A 138 4.84 5.49 9.29
CA ASP A 138 4.93 6.89 8.88
C ASP A 138 3.64 7.68 9.13
N THR A 139 2.68 7.11 9.89
CA THR A 139 1.40 7.73 10.26
C THR A 139 1.39 8.24 11.70
#